data_a4b23d3d2ca4c5ad342e7fb256f41197
#
_entry.id   a4b23d3d2ca4c5ad342e7fb256f41197
#
_cell.length_a   1.000
_cell.length_b   1.000
_cell.length_c   1.000
_cell.angle_alpha   90.00
_cell.angle_beta   90.00
_cell.angle_gamma   90.00
#
_symmetry.space_group_name_H-M   'P 1'
#
loop_
_entity.id
_entity.type
_entity.pdbx_description
1 polymer ?
#
loop_
_entity_poly.entity_id
_entity_poly.type
_entity_poly.pdbx_seq_one_letter_code
_entity_poly.pdbx_strand_id
1 'polypeptide(L)'
;MKKLLVLILFLTTFISCEKKEPGNLKYARTITGGCFLDKGLSAKNDLINEKDTVTYSVNSDSLNIFVGFNASCCGQFSDSSSIKGDSILINILTTQIGMCNCLCYYTYNFRFSGNADSYFYLVSIDDNKKFAGQIKP
;
A
#
# COMPACT_ATOMS: atom_id res chain seq x y z
N MET A 1 52.53 4.99 30.80
CA MET A 1 51.13 5.06 31.26
C MET A 1 50.25 5.97 30.40
N LYS A 2 50.74 6.96 29.65
CA LYS A 2 49.88 7.83 28.80
C LYS A 2 49.35 7.17 27.49
N LYS A 3 49.99 6.11 27.00
CA LYS A 3 49.56 5.42 25.74
C LYS A 3 48.43 4.42 25.94
N LEU A 4 48.14 4.00 27.15
CA LEU A 4 47.07 3.05 27.46
C LEU A 4 45.71 3.75 27.54
N LEU A 5 45.69 5.03 27.89
CA LEU A 5 44.45 5.81 28.06
C LEU A 5 43.77 6.20 26.74
N VAL A 6 44.56 6.29 25.62
CA VAL A 6 44.04 6.62 24.30
C VAL A 6 43.37 5.43 23.64
N LEU A 7 43.73 4.19 23.99
CA LEU A 7 43.15 2.98 23.41
C LEU A 7 41.72 2.70 23.95
N ILE A 8 41.41 3.17 25.14
CA ILE A 8 40.11 2.93 25.78
C ILE A 8 39.03 3.90 25.23
N LEU A 9 39.44 5.07 24.71
CA LEU A 9 38.53 6.07 24.17
C LEU A 9 37.97 5.71 22.77
N PHE A 10 38.61 4.77 22.06
CA PHE A 10 38.20 4.35 20.71
C PHE A 10 37.16 3.20 20.73
N LEU A 11 36.90 2.58 21.86
CA LEU A 11 36.02 1.41 21.95
C LEU A 11 34.56 1.74 22.29
N THR A 12 34.19 3.01 22.47
CA THR A 12 32.83 3.36 22.94
C THR A 12 31.93 3.96 21.87
N THR A 13 32.33 3.97 20.61
CA THR A 13 31.45 4.41 19.50
C THR A 13 30.84 3.22 18.74
N PHE A 14 30.41 2.18 19.44
CA PHE A 14 29.39 1.32 18.85
C PHE A 14 28.09 2.11 18.88
N ILE A 15 27.84 2.84 17.79
CA ILE A 15 26.51 3.38 17.49
C ILE A 15 25.59 2.17 17.47
N SER A 16 24.86 1.99 18.56
CA SER A 16 23.74 1.05 18.63
C SER A 16 22.75 1.53 17.56
N CYS A 17 22.80 0.92 16.40
CA CYS A 17 21.75 1.05 15.44
C CYS A 17 20.55 0.33 16.05
N GLU A 18 19.74 1.06 16.77
CA GLU A 18 18.52 0.56 17.37
C GLU A 18 17.63 0.09 16.20
N LYS A 19 17.65 -1.20 15.93
CA LYS A 19 16.73 -1.84 15.00
C LYS A 19 15.35 -1.65 15.60
N LYS A 20 14.64 -0.59 15.14
CA LYS A 20 13.23 -0.42 15.48
C LYS A 20 12.53 -1.70 15.01
N GLU A 21 12.03 -2.47 15.96
CA GLU A 21 11.29 -3.69 15.62
C GLU A 21 10.13 -3.32 14.67
N PRO A 22 9.93 -4.07 13.59
CA PRO A 22 8.82 -3.80 12.69
C PRO A 22 7.53 -3.85 13.50
N GLY A 23 6.70 -2.83 13.34
CA GLY A 23 5.44 -2.71 14.05
C GLY A 23 4.57 -3.96 13.84
N ASN A 24 3.70 -4.26 14.78
CA ASN A 24 2.82 -5.44 14.75
C ASN A 24 1.60 -5.21 13.81
N LEU A 25 1.87 -4.85 12.56
CA LEU A 25 0.84 -4.60 11.57
C LEU A 25 0.28 -5.92 11.04
N LYS A 26 -1.05 -6.03 10.96
CA LYS A 26 -1.76 -7.22 10.44
C LYS A 26 -2.78 -6.78 9.40
N TYR A 27 -2.86 -7.51 8.29
CA TYR A 27 -3.94 -7.32 7.33
C TYR A 27 -5.29 -7.65 8.00
N ALA A 28 -6.26 -6.76 7.84
CA ALA A 28 -7.60 -6.92 8.39
C ALA A 28 -8.62 -7.27 7.30
N ARG A 29 -8.72 -6.45 6.24
CA ARG A 29 -9.66 -6.66 5.13
C ARG A 29 -9.40 -5.73 3.97
N THR A 30 -9.94 -6.07 2.78
CA THR A 30 -10.10 -5.17 1.65
C THR A 30 -11.58 -4.80 1.48
N ILE A 31 -11.85 -3.54 1.15
CA ILE A 31 -13.18 -3.06 0.73
C ILE A 31 -13.02 -2.57 -0.70
N THR A 32 -13.76 -3.18 -1.60
CA THR A 32 -13.76 -2.82 -3.02
C THR A 32 -14.92 -1.89 -3.33
N GLY A 33 -14.71 -0.99 -4.28
CA GLY A 33 -15.72 -0.09 -4.83
C GLY A 33 -15.44 0.17 -6.31
N GLY A 34 -16.30 0.92 -6.95
CA GLY A 34 -16.16 1.27 -8.36
C GLY A 34 -17.29 0.76 -9.22
N CYS A 35 -17.06 0.47 -10.47
CA CYS A 35 -18.05 0.06 -11.43
C CYS A 35 -18.64 -1.32 -11.14
N PHE A 36 -19.74 -1.36 -10.44
CA PHE A 36 -20.55 -2.57 -10.30
C PHE A 36 -21.58 -2.59 -11.42
N LEU A 37 -21.38 -3.42 -12.43
CA LEU A 37 -22.32 -3.63 -13.52
C LEU A 37 -23.67 -4.20 -13.05
N ASP A 38 -23.72 -4.80 -11.85
CA ASP A 38 -24.88 -5.54 -11.37
C ASP A 38 -26.00 -4.67 -10.76
N LYS A 39 -25.87 -3.35 -10.67
CA LYS A 39 -26.87 -2.50 -9.99
C LYS A 39 -27.52 -1.42 -10.84
N GLY A 40 -27.47 -1.50 -12.16
CA GLY A 40 -28.23 -0.57 -13.02
C GLY A 40 -27.97 0.92 -12.75
N LEU A 41 -26.95 1.23 -11.99
CA LEU A 41 -26.52 2.59 -11.72
C LEU A 41 -25.76 3.07 -12.94
N SER A 42 -26.37 3.98 -13.68
CA SER A 42 -25.66 4.86 -14.62
C SER A 42 -24.34 5.25 -13.98
N ALA A 43 -23.22 4.81 -14.57
CA ALA A 43 -21.92 5.31 -14.19
C ALA A 43 -22.03 6.84 -14.26
N LYS A 44 -21.94 7.52 -13.12
CA LYS A 44 -21.77 8.97 -13.13
C LYS A 44 -20.49 9.22 -13.89
N ASN A 45 -20.60 9.83 -15.07
CA ASN A 45 -19.48 10.18 -15.94
C ASN A 45 -18.41 11.06 -15.27
N ASP A 46 -18.66 11.52 -14.06
CA ASP A 46 -17.78 12.42 -13.32
C ASP A 46 -16.48 11.77 -12.80
N LEU A 47 -16.41 10.43 -12.75
CA LEU A 47 -15.23 9.71 -12.27
C LEU A 47 -14.23 9.30 -13.38
N ILE A 48 -14.61 9.47 -14.65
CA ILE A 48 -13.79 9.01 -15.80
C ILE A 48 -12.47 9.80 -15.95
N ASN A 49 -12.33 10.93 -15.28
CA ASN A 49 -11.14 11.78 -15.31
C ASN A 49 -10.26 11.69 -14.08
N GLU A 50 -10.57 10.80 -13.14
CA GLU A 50 -9.70 10.63 -11.99
C GLU A 50 -8.39 9.95 -12.38
N LYS A 51 -7.29 10.46 -11.87
CA LYS A 51 -5.97 9.86 -12.09
C LYS A 51 -5.82 8.63 -11.20
N ASP A 52 -5.10 7.64 -11.73
CA ASP A 52 -4.66 6.52 -10.91
C ASP A 52 -3.93 7.06 -9.69
N THR A 53 -4.34 6.61 -8.51
CA THR A 53 -3.92 7.21 -7.24
C THR A 53 -3.70 6.16 -6.17
N VAL A 54 -2.70 6.39 -5.33
CA VAL A 54 -2.51 5.65 -4.09
C VAL A 54 -2.33 6.66 -2.97
N THR A 55 -3.18 6.57 -1.96
CA THR A 55 -3.09 7.39 -0.75
C THR A 55 -3.18 6.51 0.48
N TYR A 56 -2.76 7.03 1.62
CA TYR A 56 -2.90 6.33 2.88
C TYR A 56 -3.36 7.26 4.00
N SER A 57 -3.96 6.66 5.02
CA SER A 57 -4.25 7.33 6.28
C SER A 57 -3.85 6.43 7.45
N VAL A 58 -3.19 7.04 8.42
CA VAL A 58 -2.75 6.38 9.66
C VAL A 58 -3.59 6.88 10.81
N ASN A 59 -4.10 5.95 11.61
CA ASN A 59 -4.68 6.22 12.90
C ASN A 59 -3.82 5.51 13.96
N SER A 60 -4.09 5.73 15.24
CA SER A 60 -3.28 5.19 16.35
C SER A 60 -3.03 3.68 16.27
N ASP A 61 -3.98 2.91 15.75
CA ASP A 61 -3.99 1.44 15.75
C ASP A 61 -4.36 0.84 14.39
N SER A 62 -4.40 1.67 13.35
CA SER A 62 -4.80 1.20 12.02
C SER A 62 -4.18 2.02 10.89
N LEU A 63 -3.96 1.34 9.78
CA LEU A 63 -3.54 1.92 8.51
C LEU A 63 -4.58 1.58 7.45
N ASN A 64 -4.97 2.57 6.66
CA ASN A 64 -5.76 2.37 5.45
C ASN A 64 -4.91 2.80 4.25
N ILE A 65 -4.82 1.94 3.24
CA ILE A 65 -4.21 2.26 1.94
C ILE A 65 -5.32 2.24 0.90
N PHE A 66 -5.59 3.39 0.32
CA PHE A 66 -6.54 3.55 -0.77
C PHE A 66 -5.83 3.46 -2.10
N VAL A 67 -6.38 2.68 -3.02
CA VAL A 67 -5.91 2.51 -4.40
C VAL A 67 -7.07 2.78 -5.32
N GLY A 68 -6.92 3.74 -6.23
CA GLY A 68 -7.89 4.05 -7.27
C GLY A 68 -7.24 4.00 -8.65
N PHE A 69 -7.89 3.37 -9.63
CA PHE A 69 -7.34 3.27 -10.98
C PHE A 69 -8.44 3.10 -12.04
N ASN A 70 -8.10 3.52 -13.26
CA ASN A 70 -8.98 3.37 -14.41
C ASN A 70 -8.67 2.06 -15.16
N ALA A 71 -9.73 1.33 -15.47
CA ALA A 71 -9.66 0.13 -16.28
C ALA A 71 -10.96 -0.10 -17.08
N SER A 72 -10.97 -1.09 -17.97
CA SER A 72 -12.18 -1.50 -18.69
C SER A 72 -13.29 -1.90 -17.71
N CYS A 73 -14.52 -1.43 -17.92
CA CYS A 73 -15.66 -1.77 -17.06
C CYS A 73 -16.07 -3.25 -17.11
N CYS A 74 -15.55 -4.03 -18.05
CA CYS A 74 -15.72 -5.48 -18.09
C CYS A 74 -14.52 -6.24 -17.47
N GLY A 75 -13.55 -5.52 -16.89
CA GLY A 75 -12.44 -6.14 -16.19
C GLY A 75 -12.89 -6.77 -14.87
N GLN A 76 -12.40 -7.96 -14.59
CA GLN A 76 -12.48 -8.55 -13.27
C GLN A 76 -11.08 -8.56 -12.66
N PHE A 77 -11.01 -8.28 -11.38
CA PHE A 77 -9.75 -8.13 -10.68
C PHE A 77 -9.73 -9.00 -9.43
N SER A 78 -8.58 -9.56 -9.12
CA SER A 78 -8.26 -10.14 -7.82
C SER A 78 -7.25 -9.25 -7.11
N ASP A 79 -7.35 -9.18 -5.80
CA ASP A 79 -6.39 -8.48 -4.97
C ASP A 79 -5.70 -9.42 -3.99
N SER A 80 -4.49 -9.06 -3.61
CA SER A 80 -3.75 -9.70 -2.55
C SER A 80 -2.87 -8.69 -1.81
N SER A 81 -2.68 -8.92 -0.53
CA SER A 81 -1.77 -8.12 0.28
C SER A 81 -0.92 -9.00 1.17
N SER A 82 0.33 -8.61 1.39
CA SER A 82 1.24 -9.27 2.32
C SER A 82 2.15 -8.26 3.00
N ILE A 83 2.60 -8.61 4.19
CA ILE A 83 3.56 -7.83 4.97
C ILE A 83 4.84 -8.63 5.05
N LYS A 84 5.95 -8.03 4.63
CA LYS A 84 7.29 -8.63 4.68
C LYS A 84 8.25 -7.66 5.36
N GLY A 85 8.62 -7.95 6.60
CA GLY A 85 9.42 -7.04 7.41
C GLY A 85 8.70 -5.70 7.62
N ASP A 86 9.30 -4.62 7.15
CA ASP A 86 8.78 -3.26 7.18
C ASP A 86 8.02 -2.85 5.90
N SER A 87 7.70 -3.81 5.04
CA SER A 87 7.14 -3.52 3.71
C SER A 87 5.77 -4.18 3.53
N ILE A 88 4.82 -3.40 3.05
CA ILE A 88 3.47 -3.81 2.67
C ILE A 88 3.44 -3.96 1.14
N LEU A 89 3.17 -5.16 0.68
CA LEU A 89 3.04 -5.48 -0.74
C LEU A 89 1.56 -5.67 -1.07
N ILE A 90 1.05 -4.94 -2.05
CA ILE A 90 -0.32 -5.03 -2.54
C ILE A 90 -0.25 -5.30 -4.04
N ASN A 91 -0.93 -6.36 -4.49
CA ASN A 91 -1.06 -6.68 -5.90
C ASN A 91 -2.52 -6.73 -6.28
N ILE A 92 -2.87 -6.08 -7.38
CA ILE A 92 -4.18 -6.12 -8.02
C ILE A 92 -3.94 -6.63 -9.43
N LEU A 93 -4.55 -7.78 -9.76
CA LEU A 93 -4.33 -8.47 -11.03
C LEU A 93 -5.65 -8.59 -11.78
N THR A 94 -5.64 -8.28 -13.07
CA THR A 94 -6.76 -8.58 -13.96
C THR A 94 -6.90 -10.07 -14.12
N THR A 95 -8.05 -10.61 -13.73
CA THR A 95 -8.37 -12.05 -13.86
C THR A 95 -9.14 -12.34 -15.14
N GLN A 96 -9.88 -11.36 -15.64
CA GLN A 96 -10.63 -11.47 -16.88
C GLN A 96 -10.67 -10.12 -17.60
N ILE A 97 -10.39 -10.14 -18.89
CA ILE A 97 -10.52 -8.97 -19.76
C ILE A 97 -11.79 -9.18 -20.60
N GLY A 98 -12.80 -8.35 -20.39
CA GLY A 98 -13.98 -8.30 -21.25
C GLY A 98 -13.78 -7.29 -22.39
N MET A 99 -14.41 -7.53 -23.54
CA MET A 99 -14.45 -6.56 -24.64
C MET A 99 -15.57 -5.54 -24.37
N CYS A 100 -15.22 -4.39 -23.82
CA CYS A 100 -16.13 -3.27 -23.58
C CYS A 100 -15.48 -1.97 -23.98
N ASN A 101 -16.27 -1.09 -24.61
CA ASN A 101 -15.83 0.26 -25.00
C ASN A 101 -16.15 1.27 -23.88
N CYS A 102 -15.88 0.91 -22.64
CA CYS A 102 -16.10 1.77 -21.49
C CYS A 102 -14.93 1.69 -20.52
N LEU A 103 -14.70 2.79 -19.82
CA LEU A 103 -13.74 2.90 -18.72
C LEU A 103 -14.48 3.10 -17.41
N CYS A 104 -13.91 2.56 -16.36
CA CYS A 104 -14.40 2.69 -15.01
C CYS A 104 -13.26 3.00 -14.04
N TYR A 105 -13.59 3.75 -13.02
CA TYR A 105 -12.69 3.97 -11.90
C TYR A 105 -12.94 2.94 -10.81
N TYR A 106 -12.01 2.04 -10.61
CA TYR A 106 -12.04 1.02 -9.57
C TYR A 106 -11.36 1.54 -8.31
N THR A 107 -11.89 1.17 -7.16
CA THR A 107 -11.32 1.56 -5.86
C THR A 107 -11.15 0.37 -4.94
N TYR A 108 -10.03 0.34 -4.24
CA TYR A 108 -9.71 -0.63 -3.20
C TYR A 108 -9.26 0.10 -1.94
N ASN A 109 -9.75 -0.33 -0.81
CA ASN A 109 -9.33 0.19 0.48
C ASN A 109 -8.81 -0.97 1.33
N PHE A 110 -7.50 -1.11 1.41
CA PHE A 110 -6.81 -2.12 2.21
C PHE A 110 -6.66 -1.61 3.63
N ARG A 111 -7.22 -2.36 4.57
CA ARG A 111 -7.17 -2.03 6.00
C ARG A 111 -6.23 -2.96 6.72
N PHE A 112 -5.37 -2.39 7.53
CA PHE A 112 -4.44 -3.07 8.40
C PHE A 112 -4.67 -2.60 9.83
N SER A 113 -4.57 -3.50 10.80
CA SER A 113 -4.61 -3.19 12.23
C SER A 113 -3.21 -3.27 12.84
N GLY A 114 -2.91 -2.37 13.75
CA GLY A 114 -1.62 -2.26 14.43
C GLY A 114 -0.90 -0.95 14.10
N ASN A 115 0.26 -0.77 14.70
CA ASN A 115 1.09 0.41 14.48
C ASN A 115 1.77 0.34 13.11
N ALA A 116 1.59 1.36 12.30
CA ALA A 116 2.10 1.47 10.93
C ALA A 116 3.35 2.36 10.81
N ASP A 117 3.95 2.76 11.92
CA ASP A 117 5.12 3.65 11.88
C ASP A 117 6.27 3.03 11.09
N SER A 118 6.78 3.80 10.14
CA SER A 118 7.98 3.45 9.36
C SER A 118 7.82 2.29 8.36
N TYR A 119 6.59 1.91 8.00
CA TYR A 119 6.39 0.97 6.90
C TYR A 119 6.57 1.62 5.54
N PHE A 120 7.01 0.81 4.56
CA PHE A 120 6.95 1.13 3.15
C PHE A 120 5.77 0.41 2.52
N TYR A 121 5.19 1.00 1.48
CA TYR A 121 4.21 0.31 0.66
C TYR A 121 4.68 0.20 -0.78
N LEU A 122 4.34 -0.91 -1.42
CA LEU A 122 4.47 -1.15 -2.84
C LEU A 122 3.12 -1.68 -3.35
N VAL A 123 2.48 -0.92 -4.23
CA VAL A 123 1.25 -1.30 -4.90
C VAL A 123 1.57 -1.58 -6.36
N SER A 124 1.18 -2.75 -6.85
CA SER A 124 1.30 -3.15 -8.25
C SER A 124 -0.08 -3.44 -8.82
N ILE A 125 -0.37 -2.90 -10.01
CA ILE A 125 -1.59 -3.17 -10.78
C ILE A 125 -1.15 -3.75 -12.11
N ASP A 126 -1.47 -5.03 -12.35
CA ASP A 126 -1.10 -5.80 -13.56
C ASP A 126 0.39 -5.73 -13.92
N ASP A 127 1.27 -5.60 -12.94
CA ASP A 127 2.72 -5.38 -13.08
C ASP A 127 3.13 -4.14 -13.91
N ASN A 128 2.16 -3.46 -14.50
CA ASN A 128 2.38 -2.31 -15.39
C ASN A 128 2.41 -0.97 -14.64
N LYS A 129 1.59 -0.84 -13.60
CA LYS A 129 1.50 0.38 -12.79
C LYS A 129 2.03 0.08 -11.40
N LYS A 130 3.06 0.80 -10.97
CA LYS A 130 3.68 0.60 -9.66
C LYS A 130 3.71 1.91 -8.89
N PHE A 131 3.25 1.86 -7.65
CA PHE A 131 3.28 2.98 -6.70
C PHE A 131 4.02 2.53 -5.46
N ALA A 132 4.95 3.34 -5.02
CA ALA A 132 5.72 3.06 -3.81
C ALA A 132 5.86 4.33 -2.97
N GLY A 133 5.90 4.15 -1.67
CA GLY A 133 6.09 5.26 -0.74
C GLY A 133 6.39 4.79 0.67
N GLN A 134 6.73 5.74 1.51
CA GLN A 134 6.92 5.52 2.93
C GLN A 134 5.72 6.06 3.70
N ILE A 135 5.21 5.25 4.61
CA ILE A 135 4.16 5.64 5.55
C ILE A 135 4.81 6.49 6.63
N LYS A 136 4.29 7.68 6.80
CA LYS A 136 4.69 8.62 7.86
C LYS A 136 3.48 8.86 8.74
N PRO A 137 3.67 8.83 10.07
CA PRO A 137 2.60 9.11 11.04
C PRO A 137 2.11 10.55 10.93
#